data_71adba0daf1dc01347864d5c674b6cad
#
_entry.id   71adba0daf1dc01347864d5c674b6cad
#
_cell.length_a   1.000
_cell.length_b   1.000
_cell.length_c   1.000
_cell.angle_alpha   90.00
_cell.angle_beta   90.00
_cell.angle_gamma   90.00
#
_symmetry.space_group_name_H-M   'P 1'
#
loop_
_entity.id
_entity.type
_entity.pdbx_description
1 polymer ?
#
loop_
_entity_poly.entity_id
_entity_poly.type
_entity_poly.pdbx_seq_one_letter_code
_entity_poly.pdbx_strand_id
1 'polypeptide(L)'
;ALKAALATPILRQPLTRLDNLNQNETAWEAEVERFGRYHSIWQSRGVLPMLRNLLQDFGVLSGLLTAPGGERAATNFLHLAELLQAKSVEVDGAKGLIRWLEEQLQQHPTGVEDQVLRLESDEELIKVITIHKSKGLQYPLVFLPFACSFRQATRKNVVMSIHSHEQGGVRVVTSPEAADIEAADRERLAEDLRLLYVAVTRARYACWLGIGVTGSVTKNGEKSTLHRSGFGYLLSGGEMIHTRDLSQKLRFLKGDCPHMTIEPLPEPRMGVYEPGREAVSLMPALPFNTPVFRDWQITSYSGILKVWANDYSPKKPFAFPD
;
A
#
# COMPACT_ATOMS: atom_id res chain seq x y z
N ALA A 1 -15.90 4.88 -33.03
CA ALA A 1 -15.18 4.36 -31.87
C ALA A 1 -13.64 4.52 -32.01
N LEU A 2 -13.00 3.99 -33.10
CA LEU A 2 -11.55 3.99 -33.27
C LEU A 2 -10.95 5.41 -33.31
N LYS A 3 -11.53 6.34 -34.08
CA LYS A 3 -11.07 7.75 -34.10
C LYS A 3 -11.13 8.41 -32.73
N ALA A 4 -12.18 8.13 -31.95
CA ALA A 4 -12.28 8.64 -30.60
C ALA A 4 -11.18 8.06 -29.68
N ALA A 5 -10.85 6.78 -29.83
CA ALA A 5 -9.75 6.15 -29.08
C ALA A 5 -8.39 6.79 -29.41
N LEU A 6 -8.12 7.04 -30.69
CA LEU A 6 -6.88 7.71 -31.14
C LEU A 6 -6.77 9.15 -30.62
N ALA A 7 -7.89 9.84 -30.43
CA ALA A 7 -7.93 11.20 -29.90
C ALA A 7 -7.74 11.30 -28.38
N THR A 8 -7.66 10.15 -27.67
CA THR A 8 -7.47 10.17 -26.22
C THR A 8 -6.09 10.67 -25.80
N PRO A 9 -5.97 11.32 -24.65
CA PRO A 9 -4.68 11.77 -24.10
C PRO A 9 -3.69 10.63 -23.89
N ILE A 10 -4.15 9.39 -23.77
CA ILE A 10 -3.30 8.20 -23.56
C ILE A 10 -2.46 7.92 -24.80
N LEU A 11 -3.10 7.89 -26.00
CA LEU A 11 -2.40 7.60 -27.24
C LEU A 11 -1.63 8.81 -27.81
N ARG A 12 -1.88 10.02 -27.31
CA ARG A 12 -1.12 11.26 -27.61
C ARG A 12 -0.91 11.54 -29.11
N GLN A 13 -1.90 11.21 -29.93
CA GLN A 13 -1.76 11.45 -31.35
C GLN A 13 -1.89 12.94 -31.68
N PRO A 14 -0.94 13.54 -32.45
CA PRO A 14 -1.03 14.94 -32.82
C PRO A 14 -2.25 15.18 -33.72
N LEU A 15 -2.85 16.38 -33.61
CA LEU A 15 -4.03 16.75 -34.39
C LEU A 15 -3.79 16.63 -35.90
N THR A 16 -2.58 16.93 -36.34
CA THR A 16 -2.17 16.78 -37.76
C THR A 16 -2.29 15.34 -38.24
N ARG A 17 -1.97 14.35 -37.39
CA ARG A 17 -2.15 12.93 -37.70
C ARG A 17 -3.63 12.56 -37.78
N LEU A 18 -4.42 13.02 -36.81
CA LEU A 18 -5.86 12.77 -36.78
C LEU A 18 -6.55 13.38 -38.02
N ASP A 19 -6.13 14.57 -38.45
CA ASP A 19 -6.63 15.21 -39.66
C ASP A 19 -6.24 14.41 -40.90
N ASN A 20 -4.99 13.98 -41.02
CA ASN A 20 -4.54 13.11 -42.11
C ASN A 20 -5.39 11.84 -42.19
N LEU A 21 -5.70 11.17 -41.09
CA LEU A 21 -6.56 9.97 -41.06
C LEU A 21 -8.01 10.26 -41.48
N ASN A 22 -8.44 11.51 -41.50
CA ASN A 22 -9.75 11.90 -42.02
C ASN A 22 -9.74 12.13 -43.51
N GLN A 23 -8.61 12.58 -44.06
CA GLN A 23 -8.48 13.01 -45.46
C GLN A 23 -7.86 11.92 -46.35
N ASN A 24 -7.12 10.94 -45.74
CA ASN A 24 -6.39 9.91 -46.50
C ASN A 24 -6.93 8.52 -46.13
N GLU A 25 -7.64 7.92 -47.09
CA GLU A 25 -8.28 6.61 -46.93
C GLU A 25 -7.27 5.49 -46.69
N THR A 26 -6.15 5.48 -47.44
CA THR A 26 -5.10 4.47 -47.28
C THR A 26 -4.47 4.53 -45.88
N ALA A 27 -4.25 5.75 -45.36
CA ALA A 27 -3.75 5.93 -43.97
C ALA A 27 -4.77 5.42 -42.95
N TRP A 28 -6.06 5.63 -43.21
CA TRP A 28 -7.12 5.13 -42.35
C TRP A 28 -7.21 3.58 -42.39
N GLU A 29 -7.14 2.98 -43.57
CA GLU A 29 -7.14 1.51 -43.70
C GLU A 29 -5.98 0.86 -42.98
N ALA A 30 -4.76 1.42 -43.08
CA ALA A 30 -3.59 0.94 -42.33
C ALA A 30 -3.79 0.99 -40.82
N GLU A 31 -4.48 2.05 -40.33
CA GLU A 31 -4.79 2.14 -38.89
C GLU A 31 -5.85 1.12 -38.45
N VAL A 32 -6.87 0.91 -39.27
CA VAL A 32 -7.89 -0.13 -39.02
C VAL A 32 -7.25 -1.52 -39.00
N GLU A 33 -6.35 -1.82 -39.91
CA GLU A 33 -5.60 -3.09 -39.95
C GLU A 33 -4.73 -3.24 -38.68
N ARG A 34 -4.06 -2.18 -38.25
CA ARG A 34 -3.28 -2.19 -37.01
C ARG A 34 -4.14 -2.59 -35.81
N PHE A 35 -5.31 -1.99 -35.63
CA PHE A 35 -6.23 -2.35 -34.55
C PHE A 35 -6.83 -3.74 -34.71
N GLY A 36 -7.01 -4.20 -35.96
CA GLY A 36 -7.35 -5.59 -36.27
C GLY A 36 -6.31 -6.58 -35.76
N ARG A 37 -5.00 -6.27 -35.90
CA ARG A 37 -3.91 -7.07 -35.33
C ARG A 37 -3.97 -7.09 -33.78
N TYR A 38 -4.22 -5.95 -33.13
CA TYR A 38 -4.38 -5.93 -31.67
C TYR A 38 -5.54 -6.80 -31.22
N HIS A 39 -6.66 -6.75 -31.90
CA HIS A 39 -7.80 -7.61 -31.60
C HIS A 39 -7.46 -9.09 -31.73
N SER A 40 -6.73 -9.48 -32.79
CA SER A 40 -6.28 -10.86 -32.99
C SER A 40 -5.30 -11.32 -31.88
N ILE A 41 -4.39 -10.44 -31.45
CA ILE A 41 -3.49 -10.72 -30.32
C ILE A 41 -4.30 -10.91 -29.03
N TRP A 42 -5.30 -10.05 -28.78
CA TRP A 42 -6.17 -10.21 -27.62
C TRP A 42 -6.86 -11.57 -27.59
N GLN A 43 -7.46 -11.95 -28.71
CA GLN A 43 -8.16 -13.24 -28.82
C GLN A 43 -7.24 -14.46 -28.65
N SER A 44 -6.01 -14.39 -29.17
CA SER A 44 -5.11 -15.54 -29.20
C SER A 44 -4.15 -15.61 -28.00
N ARG A 45 -3.76 -14.47 -27.40
CA ARG A 45 -2.72 -14.38 -26.37
C ARG A 45 -3.17 -13.66 -25.09
N GLY A 46 -4.37 -13.07 -25.10
CA GLY A 46 -4.92 -12.32 -23.96
C GLY A 46 -4.70 -10.81 -24.04
N VAL A 47 -5.29 -10.09 -23.07
CA VAL A 47 -5.34 -8.63 -23.06
C VAL A 47 -3.99 -7.99 -22.74
N LEU A 48 -3.18 -8.58 -21.87
CA LEU A 48 -1.88 -8.03 -21.50
C LEU A 48 -0.87 -7.95 -22.65
N PRO A 49 -0.65 -9.03 -23.44
CA PRO A 49 0.19 -8.94 -24.64
C PRO A 49 -0.33 -7.91 -25.67
N MET A 50 -1.64 -7.81 -25.84
CA MET A 50 -2.25 -6.82 -26.73
C MET A 50 -1.93 -5.40 -26.27
N LEU A 51 -2.16 -5.08 -24.97
CA LEU A 51 -1.88 -3.76 -24.41
C LEU A 51 -0.39 -3.42 -24.49
N ARG A 52 0.52 -4.37 -24.26
CA ARG A 52 1.97 -4.15 -24.39
C ARG A 52 2.36 -3.74 -25.81
N ASN A 53 1.83 -4.42 -26.82
CA ASN A 53 2.07 -4.05 -28.23
C ASN A 53 1.52 -2.64 -28.52
N LEU A 54 0.31 -2.33 -28.09
CA LEU A 54 -0.30 -1.02 -28.25
C LEU A 54 0.54 0.09 -27.58
N LEU A 55 0.96 -0.12 -26.34
CA LEU A 55 1.79 0.84 -25.60
C LEU A 55 3.13 1.11 -26.29
N GLN A 56 3.74 0.07 -26.87
CA GLN A 56 5.00 0.16 -27.59
C GLN A 56 4.83 0.89 -28.91
N ASP A 57 3.86 0.49 -29.74
CA ASP A 57 3.63 1.03 -31.09
C ASP A 57 3.24 2.53 -31.06
N PHE A 58 2.56 2.95 -30.02
CA PHE A 58 2.20 4.37 -29.83
C PHE A 58 3.16 5.14 -28.93
N GLY A 59 4.23 4.51 -28.42
CA GLY A 59 5.20 5.16 -27.53
C GLY A 59 4.58 5.72 -26.24
N VAL A 60 3.50 5.09 -25.75
CA VAL A 60 2.71 5.63 -24.62
C VAL A 60 3.55 5.75 -23.36
N LEU A 61 4.32 4.71 -23.02
CA LEU A 61 5.13 4.72 -21.80
C LEU A 61 6.21 5.81 -21.84
N SER A 62 6.95 5.92 -22.94
CA SER A 62 7.95 6.98 -23.09
C SER A 62 7.33 8.37 -23.04
N GLY A 63 6.14 8.54 -23.63
CA GLY A 63 5.39 9.77 -23.58
C GLY A 63 4.87 10.11 -22.18
N LEU A 64 4.46 9.12 -21.38
CA LEU A 64 4.06 9.33 -19.98
C LEU A 64 5.25 9.78 -19.13
N LEU A 65 6.40 9.12 -19.25
CA LEU A 65 7.59 9.40 -18.44
C LEU A 65 8.15 10.83 -18.63
N THR A 66 7.80 11.52 -19.71
CA THR A 66 8.19 12.93 -19.91
C THR A 66 7.33 13.93 -19.14
N ALA A 67 6.19 13.50 -18.59
CA ALA A 67 5.26 14.37 -17.85
C ALA A 67 5.47 14.29 -16.33
N PRO A 68 5.20 15.36 -15.57
CA PRO A 68 5.18 15.29 -14.11
C PRO A 68 4.22 14.18 -13.63
N GLY A 69 4.70 13.30 -12.73
CA GLY A 69 3.92 12.14 -12.27
C GLY A 69 3.72 11.04 -13.30
N GLY A 70 4.44 11.08 -14.41
CA GLY A 70 4.32 10.12 -15.51
C GLY A 70 4.76 8.72 -15.14
N GLU A 71 5.73 8.57 -14.24
CA GLU A 71 6.17 7.28 -13.71
C GLU A 71 5.01 6.58 -12.97
N ARG A 72 4.28 7.31 -12.12
CA ARG A 72 3.07 6.82 -11.46
C ARG A 72 2.02 6.39 -12.49
N ALA A 73 1.77 7.20 -13.49
CA ALA A 73 0.80 6.89 -14.52
C ALA A 73 1.19 5.63 -15.32
N ALA A 74 2.47 5.47 -15.65
CA ALA A 74 3.00 4.29 -16.35
C ALA A 74 2.86 3.02 -15.49
N THR A 75 3.23 3.08 -14.21
CA THR A 75 3.12 1.97 -13.27
C THR A 75 1.65 1.56 -13.07
N ASN A 76 0.76 2.52 -12.88
CA ASN A 76 -0.67 2.25 -12.73
C ASN A 76 -1.26 1.63 -14.00
N PHE A 77 -0.84 2.08 -15.17
CA PHE A 77 -1.32 1.52 -16.43
C PHE A 77 -0.88 0.06 -16.62
N LEU A 78 0.38 -0.24 -16.31
CA LEU A 78 0.90 -1.62 -16.38
C LEU A 78 0.21 -2.52 -15.36
N HIS A 79 -0.02 -2.03 -14.15
CA HIS A 79 -0.77 -2.76 -13.13
C HIS A 79 -2.22 -3.03 -13.56
N LEU A 80 -2.91 -2.02 -14.12
CA LEU A 80 -4.25 -2.22 -14.67
C LEU A 80 -4.26 -3.30 -15.77
N ALA A 81 -3.25 -3.30 -16.63
CA ALA A 81 -3.14 -4.32 -17.68
C ALA A 81 -2.99 -5.75 -17.10
N GLU A 82 -2.26 -5.90 -16.01
CA GLU A 82 -2.14 -7.19 -15.29
C GLU A 82 -3.45 -7.59 -14.61
N LEU A 83 -4.14 -6.66 -13.95
CA LEU A 83 -5.45 -6.91 -13.35
C LEU A 83 -6.48 -7.35 -14.41
N LEU A 84 -6.50 -6.69 -15.56
CA LEU A 84 -7.36 -7.07 -16.69
C LEU A 84 -7.01 -8.47 -17.20
N GLN A 85 -5.73 -8.82 -17.28
CA GLN A 85 -5.32 -10.16 -17.70
C GLN A 85 -5.75 -11.22 -16.67
N ALA A 86 -5.56 -10.97 -15.38
CA ALA A 86 -6.02 -11.87 -14.33
C ALA A 86 -7.55 -12.07 -14.40
N LYS A 87 -8.30 -10.97 -14.53
CA LYS A 87 -9.76 -11.02 -14.59
C LYS A 87 -10.30 -11.66 -15.88
N SER A 88 -9.56 -11.58 -16.97
CA SER A 88 -9.98 -12.17 -18.25
C SER A 88 -10.14 -13.70 -18.21
N VAL A 89 -9.58 -14.36 -17.21
CA VAL A 89 -9.76 -15.82 -16.98
C VAL A 89 -11.11 -16.14 -16.34
N GLU A 90 -11.67 -15.18 -15.59
CA GLU A 90 -12.92 -15.37 -14.85
C GLU A 90 -14.18 -14.91 -15.59
N VAL A 91 -14.02 -14.05 -16.59
CA VAL A 91 -15.15 -13.45 -17.33
C VAL A 91 -15.15 -13.89 -18.80
N ASP A 92 -16.34 -14.01 -19.37
CA ASP A 92 -16.51 -14.48 -20.73
C ASP A 92 -16.20 -13.37 -21.77
N GLY A 93 -15.05 -13.53 -22.43
CA GLY A 93 -14.63 -12.77 -23.59
C GLY A 93 -14.42 -11.27 -23.34
N ALA A 94 -14.11 -10.56 -24.42
CA ALA A 94 -13.76 -9.14 -24.36
C ALA A 94 -14.89 -8.24 -23.83
N LYS A 95 -16.13 -8.55 -24.16
CA LYS A 95 -17.30 -7.77 -23.71
C LYS A 95 -17.54 -7.89 -22.20
N GLY A 96 -17.34 -9.10 -21.65
CA GLY A 96 -17.42 -9.34 -20.22
C GLY A 96 -16.36 -8.57 -19.45
N LEU A 97 -15.13 -8.53 -19.96
CA LEU A 97 -14.03 -7.79 -19.35
C LEU A 97 -14.25 -6.27 -19.38
N ILE A 98 -14.76 -5.72 -20.47
CA ILE A 98 -15.10 -4.29 -20.57
C ILE A 98 -16.19 -3.93 -19.56
N ARG A 99 -17.28 -4.73 -19.50
CA ARG A 99 -18.36 -4.51 -18.52
C ARG A 99 -17.83 -4.54 -17.09
N TRP A 100 -17.01 -5.51 -16.75
CA TRP A 100 -16.41 -5.58 -15.42
C TRP A 100 -15.58 -4.33 -15.09
N LEU A 101 -14.77 -3.84 -16.05
CA LEU A 101 -14.00 -2.61 -15.84
C LEU A 101 -14.90 -1.40 -15.62
N GLU A 102 -15.98 -1.26 -16.40
CA GLU A 102 -16.96 -0.19 -16.21
C GLU A 102 -17.63 -0.24 -14.84
N GLU A 103 -17.98 -1.43 -14.34
CA GLU A 103 -18.54 -1.64 -13.00
C GLU A 103 -17.54 -1.24 -11.91
N GLN A 104 -16.24 -1.59 -12.06
CA GLN A 104 -15.20 -1.19 -11.09
C GLN A 104 -15.02 0.33 -11.05
N LEU A 105 -15.08 1.00 -12.18
CA LEU A 105 -14.97 2.47 -12.25
C LEU A 105 -16.16 3.18 -11.55
N GLN A 106 -17.34 2.56 -11.53
CA GLN A 106 -18.53 3.13 -10.90
C GLN A 106 -18.60 2.85 -9.39
N GLN A 107 -18.15 1.69 -8.92
CA GLN A 107 -18.38 1.22 -7.55
C GLN A 107 -17.34 1.68 -6.53
N HIS A 108 -16.19 2.22 -6.94
CA HIS A 108 -15.06 2.59 -6.05
C HIS A 108 -14.83 1.56 -4.92
N PRO A 109 -14.60 0.29 -5.23
CA PRO A 109 -14.44 -0.73 -4.20
C PRO A 109 -13.24 -0.39 -3.33
N THR A 110 -13.45 -0.34 -2.01
CA THR A 110 -12.39 -0.11 -1.03
C THR A 110 -11.95 -1.46 -0.44
N GLY A 111 -10.66 -1.72 -0.42
CA GLY A 111 -10.09 -2.79 0.41
C GLY A 111 -9.79 -4.13 -0.27
N VAL A 112 -9.76 -4.20 -1.60
CA VAL A 112 -9.27 -5.40 -2.29
C VAL A 112 -7.74 -5.37 -2.34
N GLU A 113 -7.07 -6.39 -1.82
CA GLU A 113 -5.59 -6.47 -1.79
C GLU A 113 -4.94 -6.33 -3.18
N ASP A 114 -5.59 -6.82 -4.22
CA ASP A 114 -5.11 -6.75 -5.60
C ASP A 114 -5.10 -5.33 -6.19
N GLN A 115 -5.80 -4.39 -5.54
CA GLN A 115 -5.88 -2.97 -5.94
C GLN A 115 -4.88 -2.08 -5.20
N VAL A 116 -4.00 -2.66 -4.39
CA VAL A 116 -2.96 -1.89 -3.69
C VAL A 116 -2.03 -1.24 -4.71
N LEU A 117 -1.82 0.07 -4.54
CA LEU A 117 -0.88 0.84 -5.35
C LEU A 117 0.51 0.19 -5.32
N ARG A 118 1.06 -0.11 -6.49
CA ARG A 118 2.46 -0.56 -6.60
C ARG A 118 3.41 0.61 -6.46
N LEU A 119 4.58 0.35 -5.90
CA LEU A 119 5.65 1.34 -5.88
C LEU A 119 6.16 1.58 -7.31
N GLU A 120 6.44 2.82 -7.63
CA GLU A 120 6.90 3.25 -8.95
C GLU A 120 8.35 2.83 -9.21
N SER A 121 9.16 2.92 -8.17
CA SER A 121 10.57 2.55 -8.19
C SER A 121 10.98 1.90 -6.87
N ASP A 122 12.09 1.17 -6.89
CA ASP A 122 12.75 0.66 -5.69
C ASP A 122 13.63 1.71 -4.99
N GLU A 123 13.45 2.99 -5.33
CA GLU A 123 14.16 4.10 -4.72
C GLU A 123 13.94 4.16 -3.20
N GLU A 124 14.84 4.85 -2.52
CA GLU A 124 14.77 5.10 -1.08
C GLU A 124 13.67 6.12 -0.75
N LEU A 125 12.42 5.69 -0.85
CA LEU A 125 11.25 6.50 -0.58
C LEU A 125 10.90 6.51 0.91
N ILE A 126 10.20 7.58 1.33
CA ILE A 126 9.56 7.61 2.65
C ILE A 126 8.44 6.58 2.67
N LYS A 127 8.56 5.59 3.57
CA LYS A 127 7.61 4.48 3.70
C LYS A 127 6.66 4.74 4.86
N VAL A 128 5.36 4.83 4.58
CA VAL A 128 4.31 4.89 5.60
C VAL A 128 3.75 3.49 5.79
N ILE A 129 4.00 2.91 6.97
CA ILE A 129 3.62 1.53 7.28
C ILE A 129 2.99 1.42 8.67
N THR A 130 2.20 0.40 8.91
CA THR A 130 1.72 0.09 10.26
C THR A 130 2.83 -0.55 11.10
N ILE A 131 2.77 -0.36 12.42
CA ILE A 131 3.74 -0.96 13.35
C ILE A 131 3.78 -2.50 13.20
N HIS A 132 2.64 -3.14 13.00
CA HIS A 132 2.56 -4.59 12.80
C HIS A 132 3.34 -5.05 11.56
N LYS A 133 3.23 -4.33 10.43
CA LYS A 133 3.97 -4.64 9.19
C LYS A 133 5.47 -4.35 9.32
N SER A 134 5.90 -3.55 10.29
CA SER A 134 7.31 -3.23 10.55
C SER A 134 8.05 -4.32 11.35
N LYS A 135 7.34 -5.31 11.90
CA LYS A 135 7.95 -6.38 12.71
C LYS A 135 8.99 -7.14 11.89
N GLY A 136 10.20 -7.24 12.42
CA GLY A 136 11.33 -7.91 11.74
C GLY A 136 12.10 -7.03 10.75
N LEU A 137 11.61 -5.83 10.44
CA LEU A 137 12.29 -4.88 9.55
C LEU A 137 13.07 -3.84 10.37
N GLN A 138 13.99 -3.14 9.71
CA GLN A 138 14.76 -2.02 10.29
C GLN A 138 14.80 -0.86 9.30
N TYR A 139 14.79 0.35 9.81
CA TYR A 139 14.83 1.58 9.03
C TYR A 139 15.93 2.51 9.54
N PRO A 140 16.63 3.25 8.68
CA PRO A 140 17.62 4.23 9.10
C PRO A 140 17.04 5.24 10.09
N LEU A 141 15.91 5.83 9.74
CA LEU A 141 15.20 6.86 10.50
C LEU A 141 13.73 6.43 10.68
N VAL A 142 13.18 6.65 11.87
CA VAL A 142 11.78 6.32 12.18
C VAL A 142 11.08 7.55 12.75
N PHE A 143 9.90 7.84 12.24
CA PHE A 143 9.01 8.89 12.73
C PHE A 143 7.74 8.26 13.28
N LEU A 144 7.45 8.53 14.55
CA LEU A 144 6.25 8.09 15.26
C LEU A 144 5.42 9.31 15.70
N PRO A 145 4.73 9.99 14.76
CA PRO A 145 4.08 11.27 15.05
C PRO A 145 2.92 11.16 16.04
N PHE A 146 2.39 9.96 16.24
CA PHE A 146 1.22 9.70 17.07
C PHE A 146 1.50 8.71 18.21
N ALA A 147 2.69 8.77 18.84
CA ALA A 147 3.07 7.87 19.92
C ALA A 147 2.16 7.95 21.16
N CYS A 148 1.37 9.02 21.27
CA CYS A 148 0.37 9.23 22.32
C CYS A 148 -1.04 8.78 21.95
N SER A 149 -1.28 8.30 20.71
CA SER A 149 -2.58 7.83 20.28
C SER A 149 -2.89 6.46 20.85
N PHE A 150 -4.15 6.27 21.24
CA PHE A 150 -4.68 4.98 21.66
C PHE A 150 -6.20 4.92 21.44
N ARG A 151 -6.77 3.73 21.45
CA ARG A 151 -8.21 3.52 21.34
C ARG A 151 -8.73 2.79 22.57
N GLN A 152 -9.35 3.54 23.48
CA GLN A 152 -9.85 3.00 24.73
C GLN A 152 -10.98 1.98 24.50
N ALA A 153 -11.01 0.91 25.29
CA ALA A 153 -12.14 0.01 25.38
C ALA A 153 -13.35 0.76 26.01
N THR A 154 -14.51 0.63 25.41
CA THR A 154 -15.73 1.34 25.85
C THR A 154 -16.94 0.42 25.80
N ARG A 155 -18.01 0.79 26.54
CA ARG A 155 -19.31 0.10 26.51
C ARG A 155 -19.95 -0.01 25.11
N LYS A 156 -19.52 0.80 24.15
CA LYS A 156 -20.01 0.72 22.77
C LYS A 156 -19.51 -0.52 22.02
N ASN A 157 -18.50 -1.18 22.54
CA ASN A 157 -18.05 -2.46 22.04
C ASN A 157 -18.99 -3.54 22.55
N VAL A 158 -19.98 -3.89 21.76
CA VAL A 158 -21.05 -4.86 22.11
C VAL A 158 -20.48 -6.24 22.42
N VAL A 159 -19.31 -6.58 21.83
CA VAL A 159 -18.62 -7.84 22.06
C VAL A 159 -17.16 -7.55 22.44
N MET A 160 -16.69 -8.13 23.54
CA MET A 160 -15.30 -8.03 23.99
C MET A 160 -14.71 -9.41 24.21
N SER A 161 -13.47 -9.59 23.82
CA SER A 161 -12.66 -10.77 24.13
C SER A 161 -11.67 -10.41 25.21
N ILE A 162 -11.69 -11.13 26.33
CA ILE A 162 -10.84 -10.88 27.50
C ILE A 162 -10.12 -12.17 27.85
N HIS A 163 -8.80 -12.11 28.06
CA HIS A 163 -8.04 -13.28 28.49
C HIS A 163 -8.28 -13.57 29.99
N SER A 164 -8.65 -14.81 30.29
CA SER A 164 -8.80 -15.28 31.67
C SER A 164 -7.47 -15.82 32.17
N HIS A 165 -6.86 -15.13 33.15
CA HIS A 165 -5.63 -15.60 33.78
C HIS A 165 -5.86 -16.84 34.65
N GLU A 166 -7.07 -17.04 35.20
CA GLU A 166 -7.37 -18.16 36.11
C GLU A 166 -7.74 -19.45 35.38
N GLN A 167 -8.42 -19.36 34.25
CA GLN A 167 -8.93 -20.52 33.51
C GLN A 167 -8.14 -20.87 32.24
N GLY A 168 -7.18 -20.02 31.87
CA GLY A 168 -6.39 -20.20 30.65
C GLY A 168 -7.28 -20.20 29.40
N GLY A 169 -7.50 -19.06 28.79
CA GLY A 169 -8.33 -18.97 27.57
C GLY A 169 -8.90 -17.58 27.34
N VAL A 170 -9.71 -17.44 26.29
CA VAL A 170 -10.38 -16.19 25.92
C VAL A 170 -11.87 -16.31 26.26
N ARG A 171 -12.36 -15.41 27.13
CA ARG A 171 -13.78 -15.24 27.45
C ARG A 171 -14.36 -14.18 26.52
N VAL A 172 -15.41 -14.52 25.79
CA VAL A 172 -16.17 -13.58 24.96
C VAL A 172 -17.35 -13.06 25.78
N VAL A 173 -17.42 -11.73 25.90
CA VAL A 173 -18.47 -11.02 26.67
C VAL A 173 -19.34 -10.22 25.70
N THR A 174 -20.64 -10.48 25.70
CA THR A 174 -21.60 -9.81 24.81
C THR A 174 -22.34 -8.65 25.49
N SER A 175 -22.25 -8.54 26.83
CA SER A 175 -22.82 -7.45 27.63
C SER A 175 -21.81 -7.04 28.68
N PRO A 176 -20.77 -6.26 28.30
CA PRO A 176 -19.64 -5.99 29.18
C PRO A 176 -20.04 -5.10 30.37
N GLU A 177 -19.68 -5.51 31.57
CA GLU A 177 -19.75 -4.73 32.81
C GLU A 177 -18.52 -3.83 32.95
N ALA A 178 -18.51 -2.97 33.98
CA ALA A 178 -17.40 -2.06 34.23
C ALA A 178 -16.06 -2.80 34.42
N ALA A 179 -16.09 -3.92 35.13
CA ALA A 179 -14.89 -4.77 35.37
C ALA A 179 -14.35 -5.39 34.06
N ASP A 180 -15.25 -5.79 33.16
CA ASP A 180 -14.86 -6.35 31.85
C ASP A 180 -14.18 -5.30 30.98
N ILE A 181 -14.72 -4.07 30.98
CA ILE A 181 -14.15 -2.95 30.23
C ILE A 181 -12.78 -2.59 30.78
N GLU A 182 -12.61 -2.58 32.09
CA GLU A 182 -11.33 -2.30 32.74
C GLU A 182 -10.29 -3.39 32.44
N ALA A 183 -10.70 -4.65 32.45
CA ALA A 183 -9.82 -5.77 32.07
C ALA A 183 -9.38 -5.67 30.61
N ALA A 184 -10.32 -5.43 29.68
CA ALA A 184 -10.03 -5.23 28.28
C ALA A 184 -9.13 -4.00 28.03
N ASP A 185 -9.30 -2.90 28.76
CA ASP A 185 -8.45 -1.70 28.61
C ASP A 185 -7.04 -1.93 29.18
N ARG A 186 -6.87 -2.78 30.21
CA ARG A 186 -5.54 -3.22 30.67
C ARG A 186 -4.82 -4.09 29.63
N GLU A 187 -5.51 -5.02 29.01
CA GLU A 187 -4.94 -5.84 27.92
C GLU A 187 -4.53 -4.99 26.73
N ARG A 188 -5.42 -4.05 26.32
CA ARG A 188 -5.11 -3.07 25.28
C ARG A 188 -3.84 -2.28 25.61
N LEU A 189 -3.72 -1.76 26.85
CA LEU A 189 -2.55 -1.00 27.27
C LEU A 189 -1.27 -1.86 27.20
N ALA A 190 -1.35 -3.12 27.62
CA ALA A 190 -0.24 -4.05 27.53
C ALA A 190 0.19 -4.29 26.09
N GLU A 191 -0.77 -4.37 25.16
CA GLU A 191 -0.48 -4.50 23.73
C GLU A 191 0.08 -3.21 23.14
N ASP A 192 -0.47 -2.05 23.50
CA ASP A 192 0.07 -0.74 23.07
C ASP A 192 1.54 -0.56 23.51
N LEU A 193 1.91 -1.04 24.71
CA LEU A 193 3.30 -1.03 25.18
C LEU A 193 4.20 -1.93 24.35
N ARG A 194 3.73 -3.13 23.98
CA ARG A 194 4.48 -4.04 23.09
C ARG A 194 4.65 -3.42 21.70
N LEU A 195 3.60 -2.81 21.15
CA LEU A 195 3.66 -2.14 19.87
C LEU A 195 4.61 -0.93 19.89
N LEU A 196 4.58 -0.14 20.96
CA LEU A 196 5.52 0.97 21.15
C LEU A 196 6.97 0.46 21.17
N TYR A 197 7.25 -0.60 21.94
CA TYR A 197 8.56 -1.24 21.94
C TYR A 197 8.99 -1.69 20.54
N VAL A 198 8.09 -2.37 19.81
CA VAL A 198 8.36 -2.77 18.43
C VAL A 198 8.68 -1.54 17.58
N ALA A 199 7.90 -0.47 17.67
CA ALA A 199 8.06 0.72 16.85
C ALA A 199 9.41 1.42 17.09
N VAL A 200 9.76 1.70 18.35
CA VAL A 200 11.01 2.42 18.67
C VAL A 200 12.27 1.59 18.35
N THR A 201 12.17 0.26 18.43
CA THR A 201 13.28 -0.63 18.11
C THR A 201 13.48 -0.86 16.60
N ARG A 202 12.67 -0.24 15.74
CA ARG A 202 12.88 -0.30 14.27
C ARG A 202 13.95 0.64 13.77
N ALA A 203 14.26 1.71 14.52
CA ALA A 203 15.24 2.69 14.13
C ALA A 203 16.67 2.16 14.28
N ARG A 204 17.50 2.38 13.24
CA ARG A 204 18.95 2.08 13.30
C ARG A 204 19.76 3.26 13.84
N TYR A 205 19.40 4.48 13.44
CA TYR A 205 20.17 5.69 13.75
C TYR A 205 19.40 6.68 14.58
N ALA A 206 18.14 7.00 14.23
CA ALA A 206 17.35 7.96 14.98
C ALA A 206 15.85 7.65 14.91
N CYS A 207 15.15 8.00 16.01
CA CYS A 207 13.71 7.88 16.13
C CYS A 207 13.14 9.20 16.67
N TRP A 208 12.12 9.74 16.00
CA TRP A 208 11.34 10.91 16.42
C TRP A 208 9.97 10.48 16.91
N LEU A 209 9.63 10.88 18.14
CA LEU A 209 8.32 10.64 18.72
C LEU A 209 7.57 11.95 18.86
N GLY A 210 6.40 12.06 18.23
CA GLY A 210 5.46 13.13 18.45
C GLY A 210 4.60 12.84 19.67
N ILE A 211 4.65 13.74 20.66
CA ILE A 211 3.95 13.58 21.93
C ILE A 211 3.16 14.84 22.23
N GLY A 212 1.90 14.67 22.54
CA GLY A 212 1.03 15.75 22.94
C GLY A 212 0.01 15.28 23.97
N VAL A 213 -0.50 16.19 24.77
CA VAL A 213 -1.59 15.88 25.69
C VAL A 213 -2.87 15.72 24.87
N THR A 214 -3.42 14.51 24.92
CA THR A 214 -4.70 14.17 24.31
C THR A 214 -5.80 14.26 25.36
N GLY A 215 -6.98 14.73 24.96
CA GLY A 215 -8.12 14.90 25.86
C GLY A 215 -8.96 16.13 25.52
N SER A 216 -9.73 16.59 26.48
CA SER A 216 -10.60 17.77 26.33
C SER A 216 -10.35 18.77 27.46
N VAL A 217 -10.44 20.05 27.11
CA VAL A 217 -10.51 21.13 28.11
C VAL A 217 -11.99 21.44 28.35
N THR A 218 -12.42 21.30 29.58
CA THR A 218 -13.81 21.57 30.00
C THR A 218 -13.84 22.75 30.97
N LYS A 219 -15.02 23.30 31.25
CA LYS A 219 -15.19 24.35 32.27
C LYS A 219 -14.64 23.94 33.64
N ASN A 220 -14.59 22.64 33.94
CA ASN A 220 -14.12 22.08 35.19
C ASN A 220 -12.61 21.71 35.19
N GLY A 221 -11.88 22.12 34.14
CA GLY A 221 -10.46 21.88 33.99
C GLY A 221 -10.09 20.95 32.81
N GLU A 222 -8.81 20.65 32.73
CA GLU A 222 -8.25 19.78 31.73
C GLU A 222 -8.52 18.30 32.06
N LYS A 223 -9.08 17.56 31.14
CA LYS A 223 -9.23 16.09 31.19
C LYS A 223 -8.28 15.44 30.23
N SER A 224 -7.01 15.31 30.66
CA SER A 224 -5.99 14.63 29.88
C SER A 224 -6.22 13.11 29.88
N THR A 225 -6.03 12.48 28.73
CA THR A 225 -6.09 11.03 28.56
C THR A 225 -4.72 10.43 28.19
N LEU A 226 -3.68 11.24 28.11
CA LEU A 226 -2.33 10.82 27.71
C LEU A 226 -1.82 9.64 28.52
N HIS A 227 -2.04 9.64 29.85
CA HIS A 227 -1.62 8.58 30.79
C HIS A 227 -2.17 7.18 30.43
N ARG A 228 -3.20 7.10 29.60
CA ARG A 228 -3.81 5.83 29.13
C ARG A 228 -3.19 5.31 27.86
N SER A 229 -2.35 6.10 27.18
CA SER A 229 -1.55 5.63 26.05
C SER A 229 -0.32 4.85 26.55
N GLY A 230 0.25 3.99 25.70
CA GLY A 230 1.46 3.24 26.06
C GLY A 230 2.62 4.16 26.49
N PHE A 231 2.87 5.24 25.72
CA PHE A 231 3.93 6.19 26.08
C PHE A 231 3.60 7.01 27.32
N GLY A 232 2.37 7.49 27.46
CA GLY A 232 1.94 8.25 28.64
C GLY A 232 1.98 7.42 29.91
N TYR A 233 1.66 6.14 29.84
CA TYR A 233 1.81 5.21 30.95
C TYR A 233 3.27 5.09 31.41
N LEU A 234 4.22 4.99 30.49
CA LEU A 234 5.65 4.98 30.82
C LEU A 234 6.12 6.27 31.50
N LEU A 235 5.51 7.41 31.17
CA LEU A 235 5.85 8.71 31.78
C LEU A 235 5.28 8.90 33.19
N SER A 236 4.16 8.26 33.53
CA SER A 236 3.42 8.61 34.73
C SER A 236 3.00 7.44 35.63
N GLY A 237 3.24 6.19 35.18
CA GLY A 237 2.75 5.01 35.88
C GLY A 237 1.22 4.89 35.88
N GLY A 238 0.53 5.58 34.96
CA GLY A 238 -0.94 5.62 34.88
C GLY A 238 -1.59 6.83 35.58
N GLU A 239 -0.80 7.71 36.19
CA GLU A 239 -1.32 8.96 36.73
C GLU A 239 -1.60 9.99 35.62
N MET A 240 -2.64 10.82 35.82
CA MET A 240 -3.02 11.84 34.85
C MET A 240 -1.90 12.88 34.67
N ILE A 241 -1.57 13.15 33.43
CA ILE A 241 -0.56 14.14 33.02
C ILE A 241 -1.26 15.39 32.54
N HIS A 242 -1.04 16.53 33.19
CA HIS A 242 -1.51 17.82 32.69
C HIS A 242 -0.53 18.40 31.68
N THR A 243 -1.03 19.25 30.76
CA THR A 243 -0.21 19.90 29.72
C THR A 243 1.02 20.60 30.31
N ARG A 244 0.85 21.31 31.42
CA ARG A 244 1.93 22.04 32.14
C ARG A 244 3.04 21.13 32.63
N ASP A 245 2.72 19.86 32.98
CA ASP A 245 3.64 18.93 33.64
C ASP A 245 4.38 18.04 32.62
N LEU A 246 3.91 17.99 31.35
CA LEU A 246 4.47 17.14 30.32
C LEU A 246 5.96 17.36 30.09
N SER A 247 6.39 18.62 29.95
CA SER A 247 7.79 18.96 29.73
C SER A 247 8.69 18.54 30.87
N GLN A 248 8.21 18.62 32.10
CA GLN A 248 8.96 18.18 33.28
C GLN A 248 9.10 16.65 33.32
N LYS A 249 8.01 15.92 33.06
CA LYS A 249 8.04 14.46 33.01
C LYS A 249 8.94 13.93 31.87
N LEU A 250 8.94 14.58 30.71
CA LEU A 250 9.85 14.25 29.61
C LEU A 250 11.32 14.51 29.99
N ARG A 251 11.62 15.62 30.65
CA ARG A 251 12.98 15.92 31.14
C ARG A 251 13.43 14.90 32.17
N PHE A 252 12.54 14.46 33.06
CA PHE A 252 12.81 13.41 34.00
C PHE A 252 13.13 12.07 33.32
N LEU A 253 12.34 11.69 32.29
CA LEU A 253 12.61 10.51 31.48
C LEU A 253 13.95 10.59 30.75
N LYS A 254 14.30 11.76 30.22
CA LYS A 254 15.58 11.99 29.57
C LYS A 254 16.75 11.79 30.53
N GLY A 255 16.65 12.26 31.77
CA GLY A 255 17.75 12.27 32.72
C GLY A 255 19.01 12.85 32.09
N ASP A 256 20.15 12.19 32.28
CA ASP A 256 21.46 12.58 31.73
C ASP A 256 21.77 11.94 30.36
N CYS A 257 20.78 11.35 29.68
CA CYS A 257 21.00 10.71 28.39
C CYS A 257 21.39 11.74 27.31
N PRO A 258 22.63 11.70 26.77
CA PRO A 258 23.10 12.69 25.78
C PRO A 258 22.48 12.47 24.39
N HIS A 259 21.95 11.28 24.12
CA HIS A 259 21.38 10.90 22.83
C HIS A 259 19.86 11.17 22.73
N MET A 260 19.26 11.76 23.77
CA MET A 260 17.85 12.13 23.78
C MET A 260 17.71 13.65 23.82
N THR A 261 17.01 14.22 22.86
CA THR A 261 16.65 15.64 22.81
C THR A 261 15.14 15.81 23.00
N ILE A 262 14.72 16.91 23.59
CA ILE A 262 13.31 17.27 23.77
C ILE A 262 13.15 18.66 23.18
N GLU A 263 12.37 18.76 22.12
CA GLU A 263 12.14 19.99 21.37
C GLU A 263 10.65 20.28 21.24
N PRO A 264 10.24 21.54 21.21
CA PRO A 264 8.87 21.89 20.86
C PRO A 264 8.58 21.46 19.41
N LEU A 265 7.29 21.24 19.12
CA LEU A 265 6.87 20.97 17.74
C LEU A 265 7.29 22.14 16.86
N PRO A 266 8.02 21.91 15.76
CA PRO A 266 8.40 22.97 14.84
C PRO A 266 7.17 23.59 14.18
N GLU A 267 7.24 24.88 13.91
CA GLU A 267 6.18 25.55 13.13
C GLU A 267 6.07 24.95 11.73
N PRO A 268 4.83 24.77 11.22
CA PRO A 268 4.62 24.25 9.89
C PRO A 268 5.29 25.15 8.85
N ARG A 269 6.23 24.62 8.11
CA ARG A 269 6.81 25.33 6.96
C ARG A 269 6.08 24.88 5.70
N MET A 270 5.42 25.82 5.04
CA MET A 270 4.87 25.63 3.69
C MET A 270 6.03 25.66 2.70
N GLY A 271 6.62 24.52 2.43
CA GLY A 271 7.67 24.37 1.42
C GLY A 271 7.44 23.08 0.63
N VAL A 272 7.55 23.16 -0.68
CA VAL A 272 7.61 21.99 -1.54
C VAL A 272 9.08 21.55 -1.56
N TYR A 273 9.33 20.30 -1.20
CA TYR A 273 10.65 19.71 -1.39
C TYR A 273 10.91 19.60 -2.89
N GLU A 274 11.88 20.38 -3.38
CA GLU A 274 12.41 20.20 -4.73
C GLU A 274 13.63 19.31 -4.63
N PRO A 275 13.54 18.03 -5.07
CA PRO A 275 14.73 17.18 -5.13
C PRO A 275 15.72 17.85 -6.07
N GLY A 276 16.94 18.06 -5.59
CA GLY A 276 18.04 18.53 -6.45
C GLY A 276 18.13 17.55 -7.63
N ARG A 277 17.82 18.04 -8.83
CA ARG A 277 18.00 17.26 -10.05
C ARG A 277 19.49 17.09 -10.31
N GLU A 278 20.10 16.10 -9.67
CA GLU A 278 21.30 15.55 -10.25
C GLU A 278 20.90 14.92 -11.59
N ALA A 279 21.46 15.45 -12.66
CA ALA A 279 21.24 14.90 -13.99
C ALA A 279 21.81 13.48 -14.01
N VAL A 280 20.98 12.50 -13.69
CA VAL A 280 21.34 11.10 -13.82
C VAL A 280 21.49 10.84 -15.31
N SER A 281 22.72 10.58 -15.75
CA SER A 281 22.97 10.13 -17.11
C SER A 281 22.32 8.76 -17.27
N LEU A 282 21.15 8.73 -17.90
CA LEU A 282 20.46 7.48 -18.18
C LEU A 282 21.25 6.71 -19.25
N MET A 283 21.71 5.53 -18.89
CA MET A 283 22.25 4.59 -19.86
C MET A 283 21.11 3.69 -20.41
N PRO A 284 21.15 3.36 -21.71
CA PRO A 284 20.19 2.40 -22.25
C PRO A 284 20.35 1.06 -21.54
N ALA A 285 19.23 0.34 -21.37
CA ALA A 285 19.26 -1.01 -20.82
C ALA A 285 20.14 -1.90 -21.68
N LEU A 286 20.96 -2.70 -21.02
CA LEU A 286 21.79 -3.68 -21.76
C LEU A 286 20.88 -4.67 -22.48
N PRO A 287 21.21 -5.02 -23.77
CA PRO A 287 20.41 -6.00 -24.49
C PRO A 287 20.47 -7.34 -23.80
N PHE A 288 19.32 -7.95 -23.58
CA PHE A 288 19.23 -9.28 -23.00
C PHE A 288 19.52 -10.34 -24.08
N ASN A 289 20.75 -10.82 -24.14
CA ASN A 289 21.22 -11.76 -25.16
C ASN A 289 21.31 -13.21 -24.67
N THR A 290 20.91 -13.47 -23.41
CA THR A 290 21.00 -14.81 -22.82
C THR A 290 19.71 -15.58 -23.05
N PRO A 291 19.75 -16.84 -23.53
CA PRO A 291 18.54 -17.65 -23.63
C PRO A 291 17.97 -17.91 -22.24
N VAL A 292 16.66 -17.68 -22.09
CA VAL A 292 15.94 -18.02 -20.87
C VAL A 292 15.55 -19.49 -20.94
N PHE A 293 16.23 -20.32 -20.15
CA PHE A 293 15.83 -21.72 -19.97
C PHE A 293 14.58 -21.75 -19.10
N ARG A 294 13.50 -22.35 -19.61
CA ARG A 294 12.19 -22.46 -18.92
C ARG A 294 11.88 -23.85 -18.41
N ASP A 295 12.91 -24.72 -18.35
CA ASP A 295 12.77 -26.14 -18.04
C ASP A 295 12.64 -26.41 -16.53
N TRP A 296 12.62 -25.35 -15.71
CA TRP A 296 12.48 -25.44 -14.26
C TRP A 296 11.42 -24.46 -13.75
N GLN A 297 10.71 -24.86 -12.72
CA GLN A 297 9.74 -24.04 -12.04
C GLN A 297 9.98 -24.08 -10.53
N ILE A 298 10.15 -22.90 -9.91
CA ILE A 298 10.19 -22.79 -8.46
C ILE A 298 8.75 -22.67 -7.96
N THR A 299 8.35 -23.57 -7.07
CA THR A 299 7.04 -23.51 -6.42
C THR A 299 7.19 -23.76 -4.93
N SER A 300 6.28 -23.21 -4.14
CA SER A 300 6.20 -23.49 -2.70
C SER A 300 5.37 -24.75 -2.45
N TYR A 301 5.53 -25.36 -1.25
CA TYR A 301 4.68 -26.48 -0.84
C TYR A 301 3.19 -26.16 -0.98
N SER A 302 2.76 -24.98 -0.58
CA SER A 302 1.37 -24.52 -0.77
C SER A 302 0.99 -24.33 -2.24
N GLY A 303 1.94 -23.97 -3.11
CA GLY A 303 1.75 -23.92 -4.56
C GLY A 303 1.49 -25.32 -5.15
N ILE A 304 2.28 -26.30 -4.72
CA ILE A 304 2.09 -27.72 -5.12
C ILE A 304 0.71 -28.22 -4.67
N LEU A 305 0.33 -27.94 -3.42
CA LEU A 305 -0.99 -28.35 -2.90
C LEU A 305 -2.15 -27.70 -3.66
N LYS A 306 -2.04 -26.44 -4.09
CA LYS A 306 -3.08 -25.79 -4.91
C LYS A 306 -3.21 -26.42 -6.28
N VAL A 307 -2.10 -26.78 -6.92
CA VAL A 307 -2.13 -27.50 -8.20
C VAL A 307 -2.77 -28.88 -8.03
N TRP A 308 -2.41 -29.60 -6.97
CA TRP A 308 -3.01 -30.90 -6.66
C TRP A 308 -4.51 -30.79 -6.33
N ALA A 309 -4.95 -29.78 -5.61
CA ALA A 309 -6.36 -29.58 -5.26
C ALA A 309 -7.22 -29.21 -6.49
N ASN A 310 -6.66 -28.51 -7.47
CA ASN A 310 -7.35 -28.17 -8.72
C ASN A 310 -7.31 -29.30 -9.76
N ASP A 311 -6.35 -30.23 -9.65
CA ASP A 311 -6.12 -31.32 -10.62
C ASP A 311 -6.65 -32.67 -10.10
N TYR A 312 -7.67 -32.67 -9.21
CA TYR A 312 -8.36 -33.90 -8.83
C TYR A 312 -9.29 -34.39 -9.96
N SER A 313 -8.69 -34.56 -11.14
CA SER A 313 -9.14 -35.47 -12.16
C SER A 313 -8.18 -36.70 -12.12
N PRO A 314 -8.64 -37.94 -11.91
CA PRO A 314 -7.77 -39.09 -11.58
C PRO A 314 -7.10 -39.66 -12.83
N LYS A 315 -6.32 -38.88 -13.57
CA LYS A 315 -5.54 -39.37 -14.73
C LYS A 315 -4.16 -38.70 -14.82
N LYS A 316 -3.21 -39.44 -14.30
CA LYS A 316 -1.75 -39.56 -14.50
C LYS A 316 -0.91 -39.20 -13.25
N PRO A 317 -0.18 -40.17 -12.73
CA PRO A 317 0.85 -39.91 -11.73
C PRO A 317 2.02 -39.16 -12.37
N PHE A 318 2.56 -38.16 -11.64
CA PHE A 318 3.83 -37.53 -11.97
C PHE A 318 4.93 -38.60 -11.96
N ALA A 319 5.57 -38.83 -13.10
CA ALA A 319 6.83 -39.54 -13.16
C ALA A 319 7.96 -38.54 -12.89
N PHE A 320 8.74 -38.77 -11.85
CA PHE A 320 10.01 -38.12 -11.69
C PHE A 320 10.98 -38.72 -12.72
N PRO A 321 11.67 -37.95 -13.53
CA PRO A 321 12.79 -38.52 -14.30
C PRO A 321 13.92 -38.88 -13.35
N ASP A 322 14.52 -40.07 -13.58
CA ASP A 322 15.69 -40.59 -12.88
C ASP A 322 16.93 -39.68 -13.00
#